data_6bec9107a49f0a13fd127a69de2fc97b
#
_entry.id   6bec9107a49f0a13fd127a69de2fc97b
#
_cell.length_a   1.000
_cell.length_b   1.000
_cell.length_c   1.000
_cell.angle_alpha   90.00
_cell.angle_beta   90.00
_cell.angle_gamma   90.00
#
_symmetry.space_group_name_H-M   'P 1'
#
loop_
_entity.id
_entity.type
_entity.pdbx_description
1 polymer ?
#
loop_
_entity_poly.entity_id
_entity_poly.type
_entity_poly.pdbx_seq_one_letter_code
_entity_poly.pdbx_strand_id
1 'polypeptide(L)'
;GRDDPNHKEMRSIFDQAFRPSKIKELEPNVESLSYELINAFIDDGYCDWVKQFSIPLPLKIIGIQMGIENDEDLWKIKKSTDAFFHRIGMMLTQEEELETIEREIEGQHYFQPIFEKLRECPNDTLLSELVNTKIEEWGRTLNDNELHAEMMADTFVGGSETTTNALSAGIKLLIEKKDVWDMLKDDPDKYLSLI
;
A
#
# COMPACT_ATOMS: atom_id res chain seq x y z
N GLY A 1 9.14 -12.53 7.54
CA GLY A 1 9.42 -11.91 8.82
C GLY A 1 10.77 -12.34 9.40
N ARG A 2 11.37 -11.49 10.20
CA ARG A 2 12.64 -11.73 10.91
C ARG A 2 12.44 -11.40 12.38
N ASP A 3 13.20 -12.06 13.26
CA ASP A 3 13.23 -11.73 14.68
C ASP A 3 14.33 -10.69 14.98
N ASP A 4 14.24 -10.03 16.14
CA ASP A 4 15.28 -9.12 16.60
C ASP A 4 16.63 -9.87 16.80
N PRO A 5 17.75 -9.21 16.50
CA PRO A 5 17.90 -7.78 16.16
C PRO A 5 17.61 -7.41 14.70
N ASN A 6 17.61 -8.39 13.80
CA ASN A 6 17.51 -8.17 12.35
C ASN A 6 16.20 -7.45 11.94
N HIS A 7 15.08 -7.74 12.60
CA HIS A 7 13.80 -7.08 12.36
C HIS A 7 13.90 -5.57 12.64
N LYS A 8 14.45 -5.21 13.81
CA LYS A 8 14.60 -3.80 14.21
C LYS A 8 15.52 -3.03 13.25
N GLU A 9 16.60 -3.66 12.83
CA GLU A 9 17.58 -3.05 11.92
C GLU A 9 16.94 -2.79 10.54
N MET A 10 16.21 -3.75 9.99
CA MET A 10 15.49 -3.60 8.73
C MET A 10 14.36 -2.59 8.85
N ARG A 11 13.59 -2.62 9.95
CA ARG A 11 12.51 -1.67 10.22
C ARG A 11 12.99 -0.22 10.24
N SER A 12 14.23 0.03 10.65
CA SER A 12 14.80 1.39 10.74
C SER A 12 14.80 2.15 9.41
N ILE A 13 14.90 1.44 8.28
CA ILE A 13 14.81 2.05 6.93
C ILE A 13 13.39 2.58 6.71
N PHE A 14 12.38 1.77 7.03
CA PHE A 14 10.98 2.15 6.89
C PHE A 14 10.60 3.29 7.83
N ASP A 15 11.08 3.28 9.07
CA ASP A 15 10.78 4.33 10.05
C ASP A 15 11.24 5.71 9.57
N GLN A 16 12.35 5.78 8.81
CA GLN A 16 12.80 7.03 8.19
C GLN A 16 11.87 7.49 7.07
N ALA A 17 11.39 6.55 6.25
CA ALA A 17 10.53 6.81 5.12
C ALA A 17 9.10 7.21 5.55
N PHE A 18 8.60 6.66 6.65
CA PHE A 18 7.26 6.93 7.20
C PHE A 18 7.27 7.94 8.37
N ARG A 19 8.31 8.76 8.50
CA ARG A 19 8.33 9.82 9.51
C ARG A 19 7.18 10.83 9.33
N PRO A 20 6.68 11.45 10.42
CA PRO A 20 5.51 12.33 10.38
C PRO A 20 5.57 13.46 9.36
N SER A 21 6.77 14.01 9.10
CA SER A 21 6.95 15.05 8.07
C SER A 21 6.65 14.54 6.66
N LYS A 22 7.11 13.33 6.32
CA LYS A 22 6.84 12.71 5.01
C LYS A 22 5.37 12.35 4.84
N ILE A 23 4.72 11.84 5.91
CA ILE A 23 3.29 11.55 5.89
C ILE A 23 2.48 12.83 5.64
N LYS A 24 2.87 13.95 6.27
CA LYS A 24 2.19 15.23 6.06
C LYS A 24 2.31 15.75 4.61
N GLU A 25 3.42 15.45 3.94
CA GLU A 25 3.62 15.78 2.53
C GLU A 25 2.64 15.02 1.59
N LEU A 26 2.06 13.90 2.04
CA LEU A 26 1.08 13.13 1.27
C LEU A 26 -0.36 13.63 1.42
N GLU A 27 -0.65 14.40 2.44
CA GLU A 27 -2.02 14.87 2.75
C GLU A 27 -2.71 15.51 1.54
N PRO A 28 -2.07 16.43 0.78
CA PRO A 28 -2.68 16.99 -0.42
C PRO A 28 -2.97 15.96 -1.52
N ASN A 29 -2.13 14.94 -1.65
CA ASN A 29 -2.33 13.87 -2.63
C ASN A 29 -3.51 12.98 -2.24
N VAL A 30 -3.63 12.64 -0.95
CA VAL A 30 -4.75 11.87 -0.41
C VAL A 30 -6.06 12.63 -0.61
N GLU A 31 -6.07 13.92 -0.29
CA GLU A 31 -7.25 14.78 -0.45
C GLU A 31 -7.67 14.87 -1.92
N SER A 32 -6.74 15.24 -2.81
CA SER A 32 -7.01 15.37 -4.24
C SER A 32 -7.53 14.07 -4.87
N LEU A 33 -6.87 12.95 -4.57
CA LEU A 33 -7.28 11.65 -5.09
C LEU A 33 -8.63 11.20 -4.51
N SER A 34 -8.92 11.50 -3.25
CA SER A 34 -10.22 11.22 -2.65
C SER A 34 -11.34 11.95 -3.38
N TYR A 35 -11.15 13.24 -3.68
CA TYR A 35 -12.11 14.00 -4.49
C TYR A 35 -12.24 13.46 -5.91
N GLU A 36 -11.14 13.11 -6.57
CA GLU A 36 -11.18 12.51 -7.90
C GLU A 36 -12.03 11.24 -7.94
N LEU A 37 -11.76 10.31 -7.01
CA LEU A 37 -12.48 9.03 -6.94
C LEU A 37 -13.97 9.22 -6.62
N ILE A 38 -14.31 10.12 -5.70
CA ILE A 38 -15.71 10.40 -5.34
C ILE A 38 -16.44 11.07 -6.51
N ASN A 39 -15.81 12.04 -7.17
CA ASN A 39 -16.41 12.74 -8.30
C ASN A 39 -16.67 11.82 -9.50
N ALA A 40 -15.95 10.71 -9.61
CA ALA A 40 -16.18 9.73 -10.67
C ALA A 40 -17.54 9.00 -10.58
N PHE A 41 -18.19 8.98 -9.41
CA PHE A 41 -19.47 8.31 -9.23
C PHE A 41 -20.56 9.13 -8.52
N ILE A 42 -20.25 10.35 -8.06
CA ILE A 42 -21.18 11.13 -7.23
C ILE A 42 -22.51 11.42 -7.95
N ASP A 43 -22.45 11.65 -9.26
CA ASP A 43 -23.62 11.97 -10.07
C ASP A 43 -24.48 10.73 -10.42
N ASP A 44 -23.91 9.52 -10.28
CA ASP A 44 -24.63 8.27 -10.51
C ASP A 44 -25.65 7.96 -9.41
N GLY A 45 -25.50 8.56 -8.21
CA GLY A 45 -26.37 8.37 -7.06
C GLY A 45 -26.22 7.01 -6.34
N TYR A 46 -25.31 6.17 -6.79
CA TYR A 46 -24.90 4.91 -6.15
C TYR A 46 -23.45 4.58 -6.52
N CYS A 47 -22.81 3.72 -5.73
CA CYS A 47 -21.47 3.23 -6.04
C CYS A 47 -21.20 1.85 -5.44
N ASP A 48 -20.23 1.14 -6.01
CA ASP A 48 -19.52 0.05 -5.33
C ASP A 48 -18.32 0.68 -4.59
N TRP A 49 -18.56 1.06 -3.33
CA TRP A 49 -17.56 1.77 -2.52
C TRP A 49 -16.22 1.04 -2.45
N VAL A 50 -16.23 -0.28 -2.36
CA VAL A 50 -15.01 -1.09 -2.28
C VAL A 50 -14.20 -0.95 -3.55
N LYS A 51 -14.83 -1.16 -4.71
CA LYS A 51 -14.13 -1.13 -6.00
C LYS A 51 -13.78 0.28 -6.48
N GLN A 52 -14.65 1.26 -6.18
CA GLN A 52 -14.52 2.60 -6.73
C GLN A 52 -13.76 3.56 -5.80
N PHE A 53 -13.61 3.21 -4.51
CA PHE A 53 -12.94 4.07 -3.54
C PHE A 53 -11.94 3.32 -2.65
N SER A 54 -12.39 2.31 -1.86
CA SER A 54 -11.56 1.71 -0.80
C SER A 54 -10.30 1.00 -1.34
N ILE A 55 -10.37 0.36 -2.50
CA ILE A 55 -9.22 -0.29 -3.15
C ILE A 55 -8.34 0.73 -3.87
N PRO A 56 -8.85 1.58 -4.78
CA PRO A 56 -7.98 2.46 -5.57
C PRO A 56 -7.29 3.54 -4.75
N LEU A 57 -7.90 4.08 -3.69
CA LEU A 57 -7.28 5.13 -2.90
C LEU A 57 -5.93 4.72 -2.28
N PRO A 58 -5.85 3.71 -1.40
CA PRO A 58 -4.58 3.33 -0.80
C PRO A 58 -3.59 2.75 -1.82
N LEU A 59 -4.07 2.03 -2.82
CA LEU A 59 -3.22 1.48 -3.89
C LEU A 59 -2.49 2.58 -4.67
N LYS A 60 -3.20 3.64 -5.05
CA LYS A 60 -2.60 4.78 -5.76
C LYS A 60 -1.68 5.60 -4.85
N ILE A 61 -2.03 5.79 -3.58
CA ILE A 61 -1.17 6.51 -2.63
C ILE A 61 0.15 5.79 -2.40
N ILE A 62 0.14 4.47 -2.18
CA ILE A 62 1.40 3.72 -2.05
C ILE A 62 2.17 3.70 -3.38
N GLY A 63 1.47 3.66 -4.52
CA GLY A 63 2.08 3.78 -5.84
C GLY A 63 2.84 5.10 -6.01
N ILE A 64 2.25 6.22 -5.65
CA ILE A 64 2.89 7.55 -5.68
C ILE A 64 4.18 7.55 -4.85
N GLN A 65 4.13 7.00 -3.63
CA GLN A 65 5.31 6.90 -2.76
C GLN A 65 6.43 6.04 -3.38
N MET A 66 6.04 4.99 -4.08
CA MET A 66 6.98 4.09 -4.77
C MET A 66 7.45 4.61 -6.13
N GLY A 67 6.87 5.71 -6.64
CA GLY A 67 7.15 6.22 -7.97
C GLY A 67 6.51 5.41 -9.10
N ILE A 68 5.39 4.75 -8.82
CA ILE A 68 4.60 3.95 -9.76
C ILE A 68 3.25 4.65 -9.92
N GLU A 69 3.11 5.41 -11.00
CA GLU A 69 1.93 6.23 -11.26
C GLU A 69 0.98 5.63 -12.31
N ASN A 70 1.45 4.63 -13.05
CA ASN A 70 0.67 3.98 -14.09
C ASN A 70 -0.37 3.03 -13.48
N ASP A 71 -1.65 3.27 -13.75
CA ASP A 71 -2.76 2.46 -13.21
C ASP A 71 -2.66 0.98 -13.62
N GLU A 72 -2.25 0.69 -14.88
CA GLU A 72 -2.10 -0.70 -15.34
C GLU A 72 -1.05 -1.46 -14.51
N ASP A 73 0.07 -0.81 -14.21
CA ASP A 73 1.14 -1.39 -13.41
C ASP A 73 0.72 -1.57 -11.95
N LEU A 74 0.02 -0.59 -11.38
CA LEU A 74 -0.55 -0.71 -10.03
C LEU A 74 -1.52 -1.90 -9.91
N TRP A 75 -2.37 -2.12 -10.91
CA TRP A 75 -3.27 -3.27 -10.92
C TRP A 75 -2.56 -4.61 -11.14
N LYS A 76 -1.44 -4.65 -11.88
CA LYS A 76 -0.57 -5.84 -11.97
C LYS A 76 0.03 -6.16 -10.60
N ILE A 77 0.60 -5.16 -9.92
CA ILE A 77 1.14 -5.31 -8.57
C ILE A 77 0.05 -5.79 -7.61
N LYS A 78 -1.14 -5.17 -7.65
CA LYS A 78 -2.29 -5.58 -6.83
C LYS A 78 -2.62 -7.06 -6.99
N LYS A 79 -2.66 -7.57 -8.22
CA LYS A 79 -2.89 -9.01 -8.48
C LYS A 79 -1.82 -9.91 -7.87
N SER A 80 -0.55 -9.49 -7.94
CA SER A 80 0.56 -10.24 -7.35
C SER A 80 0.50 -10.23 -5.82
N THR A 81 0.15 -9.09 -5.21
CA THR A 81 -0.01 -8.99 -3.74
C THR A 81 -1.23 -9.72 -3.23
N ASP A 82 -2.33 -9.73 -3.99
CA ASP A 82 -3.52 -10.55 -3.66
C ASP A 82 -3.19 -12.04 -3.67
N ALA A 83 -2.42 -12.49 -4.66
CA ALA A 83 -1.95 -13.87 -4.75
C ALA A 83 -1.09 -14.26 -3.52
N PHE A 84 -0.14 -13.40 -3.15
CA PHE A 84 0.66 -13.57 -1.94
C PHE A 84 -0.21 -13.67 -0.69
N PHE A 85 -1.22 -12.81 -0.55
CA PHE A 85 -2.12 -12.81 0.61
C PHE A 85 -2.99 -14.08 0.66
N HIS A 86 -3.48 -14.56 -0.48
CA HIS A 86 -4.21 -15.82 -0.57
C HIS A 86 -3.34 -17.00 -0.11
N ARG A 87 -2.07 -17.04 -0.49
CA ARG A 87 -1.14 -18.11 -0.12
C ARG A 87 -0.87 -18.15 1.40
N ILE A 88 -0.79 -16.99 2.06
CA ILE A 88 -0.65 -16.94 3.52
C ILE A 88 -1.86 -17.56 4.23
N GLY A 89 -3.05 -17.49 3.66
CA GLY A 89 -4.26 -18.08 4.21
C GLY A 89 -4.28 -19.61 4.28
N MET A 90 -3.33 -20.31 3.65
CA MET A 90 -3.11 -21.76 3.67
C MET A 90 -4.35 -22.62 3.32
N MET A 91 -5.28 -22.08 2.54
CA MET A 91 -6.51 -22.77 2.15
C MET A 91 -6.60 -23.01 0.63
N LEU A 92 -5.45 -23.13 -0.04
CA LEU A 92 -5.36 -23.28 -1.49
C LEU A 92 -5.27 -24.75 -1.88
N THR A 93 -5.89 -25.10 -3.00
CA THR A 93 -5.61 -26.32 -3.73
C THR A 93 -4.22 -26.22 -4.38
N GLN A 94 -3.67 -27.34 -4.82
CA GLN A 94 -2.37 -27.35 -5.53
C GLN A 94 -2.39 -26.51 -6.81
N GLU A 95 -3.51 -26.47 -7.52
CA GLU A 95 -3.66 -25.66 -8.75
C GLU A 95 -3.67 -24.16 -8.41
N GLU A 96 -4.44 -23.75 -7.41
CA GLU A 96 -4.47 -22.36 -6.92
C GLU A 96 -3.11 -21.93 -6.38
N GLU A 97 -2.37 -22.81 -5.70
CA GLU A 97 -1.02 -22.51 -5.21
C GLU A 97 -0.06 -22.23 -6.37
N LEU A 98 -0.11 -23.02 -7.45
CA LEU A 98 0.71 -22.78 -8.64
C LEU A 98 0.37 -21.45 -9.29
N GLU A 99 -0.93 -21.12 -9.44
CA GLU A 99 -1.36 -19.84 -9.99
C GLU A 99 -0.87 -18.66 -9.15
N THR A 100 -0.93 -18.76 -7.82
CA THR A 100 -0.44 -17.68 -6.93
C THR A 100 1.07 -17.51 -7.04
N ILE A 101 1.84 -18.59 -7.14
CA ILE A 101 3.30 -18.53 -7.33
C ILE A 101 3.65 -17.86 -8.66
N GLU A 102 2.95 -18.19 -9.75
CA GLU A 102 3.17 -17.55 -11.06
C GLU A 102 2.96 -16.03 -10.98
N ARG A 103 1.89 -15.58 -10.32
CA ARG A 103 1.62 -14.16 -10.13
C ARG A 103 2.66 -13.45 -9.24
N GLU A 104 3.15 -14.11 -8.21
CA GLU A 104 4.24 -13.56 -7.40
C GLU A 104 5.54 -13.41 -8.22
N ILE A 105 5.84 -14.37 -9.08
CA ILE A 105 6.98 -14.29 -10.00
C ILE A 105 6.81 -13.14 -11.00
N GLU A 106 5.60 -12.93 -11.53
CA GLU A 106 5.30 -11.76 -12.39
C GLU A 106 5.60 -10.44 -11.65
N GLY A 107 5.22 -10.33 -10.37
CA GLY A 107 5.55 -9.18 -9.53
C GLY A 107 7.05 -8.98 -9.34
N GLN A 108 7.81 -10.05 -9.11
CA GLN A 108 9.27 -9.99 -9.01
C GLN A 108 9.91 -9.54 -10.34
N HIS A 109 9.46 -10.06 -11.47
CA HIS A 109 9.94 -9.63 -12.79
C HIS A 109 9.62 -8.17 -13.08
N TYR A 110 8.52 -7.64 -12.55
CA TYR A 110 8.18 -6.23 -12.68
C TYR A 110 9.16 -5.35 -11.89
N PHE A 111 9.48 -5.70 -10.65
CA PHE A 111 10.31 -4.88 -9.78
C PHE A 111 11.82 -4.97 -10.08
N GLN A 112 12.30 -6.10 -10.55
CA GLN A 112 13.74 -6.32 -10.75
C GLN A 112 14.43 -5.23 -11.60
N PRO A 113 13.95 -4.86 -12.80
CA PRO A 113 14.58 -3.82 -13.60
C PRO A 113 14.45 -2.42 -12.94
N ILE A 114 13.44 -2.20 -12.10
CA ILE A 114 13.28 -0.96 -11.36
C ILE A 114 14.37 -0.84 -10.29
N PHE A 115 14.64 -1.91 -9.54
CA PHE A 115 15.74 -1.92 -8.56
C PHE A 115 17.08 -1.63 -9.21
N GLU A 116 17.38 -2.27 -10.33
CA GLU A 116 18.61 -2.05 -11.09
C GLU A 116 18.76 -0.60 -11.52
N LYS A 117 17.70 -0.03 -12.10
CA LYS A 117 17.68 1.38 -12.51
C LYS A 117 17.87 2.34 -11.34
N LEU A 118 17.20 2.08 -10.21
CA LEU A 118 17.31 2.94 -9.01
C LEU A 118 18.67 2.86 -8.33
N ARG A 119 19.40 1.75 -8.47
CA ARG A 119 20.81 1.67 -8.03
C ARG A 119 21.74 2.52 -8.88
N GLU A 120 21.49 2.59 -10.19
CA GLU A 120 22.28 3.39 -11.12
C GLU A 120 21.92 4.88 -11.03
N CYS A 121 20.64 5.19 -10.87
CA CYS A 121 20.11 6.56 -10.87
C CYS A 121 19.06 6.72 -9.75
N PRO A 122 19.48 6.97 -8.51
CA PRO A 122 18.59 7.23 -7.39
C PRO A 122 17.69 8.46 -7.60
N ASN A 123 16.49 8.43 -7.01
CA ASN A 123 15.53 9.52 -7.00
C ASN A 123 14.91 9.68 -5.59
N ASP A 124 13.94 10.59 -5.44
CA ASP A 124 13.33 10.94 -4.15
C ASP A 124 12.15 10.01 -3.75
N THR A 125 11.96 8.87 -4.44
CA THR A 125 10.90 7.93 -4.10
C THR A 125 11.28 7.05 -2.91
N LEU A 126 10.28 6.57 -2.17
CA LEU A 126 10.49 5.61 -1.10
C LEU A 126 11.19 4.33 -1.60
N LEU A 127 10.83 3.87 -2.80
CA LEU A 127 11.47 2.69 -3.40
C LEU A 127 12.98 2.93 -3.62
N SER A 128 13.36 4.12 -4.06
CA SER A 128 14.77 4.49 -4.20
C SER A 128 15.50 4.51 -2.85
N GLU A 129 14.84 5.00 -1.80
CA GLU A 129 15.40 4.97 -0.44
C GLU A 129 15.62 3.51 0.01
N LEU A 130 14.63 2.62 -0.18
CA LEU A 130 14.74 1.20 0.20
C LEU A 130 15.86 0.47 -0.55
N VAL A 131 16.03 0.75 -1.84
CA VAL A 131 17.07 0.13 -2.69
C VAL A 131 18.48 0.58 -2.29
N ASN A 132 18.65 1.84 -1.90
CA ASN A 132 19.95 2.46 -1.76
C ASN A 132 20.39 2.72 -0.30
N THR A 133 19.48 2.62 0.67
CA THR A 133 19.86 2.86 2.06
C THR A 133 20.65 1.68 2.62
N LYS A 134 21.83 2.00 3.13
CA LYS A 134 22.68 1.02 3.80
C LYS A 134 22.24 0.82 5.24
N ILE A 135 22.05 -0.43 5.62
CA ILE A 135 21.85 -0.81 7.03
C ILE A 135 23.23 -0.85 7.68
N GLU A 136 23.48 0.05 8.61
CA GLU A 136 24.78 0.25 9.26
C GLU A 136 25.31 -1.06 9.87
N GLU A 137 24.47 -1.76 10.60
CA GLU A 137 24.78 -3.01 11.30
C GLU A 137 25.13 -4.15 10.34
N TRP A 138 24.56 -4.15 9.14
CA TRP A 138 24.84 -5.17 8.12
C TRP A 138 25.98 -4.78 7.18
N GLY A 139 26.35 -3.51 7.18
CA GLY A 139 27.37 -2.97 6.28
C GLY A 139 27.02 -3.01 4.79
N ARG A 140 25.72 -3.24 4.45
CA ARG A 140 25.21 -3.36 3.08
C ARG A 140 23.77 -2.85 2.96
N THR A 141 23.33 -2.64 1.73
CA THR A 141 21.91 -2.43 1.38
C THR A 141 21.15 -3.75 1.39
N LEU A 142 19.83 -3.69 1.23
CA LEU A 142 19.00 -4.87 0.97
C LEU A 142 19.42 -5.53 -0.36
N ASN A 143 19.44 -6.86 -0.36
CA ASN A 143 19.61 -7.61 -1.61
C ASN A 143 18.27 -7.78 -2.33
N ASP A 144 18.30 -8.30 -3.58
CA ASP A 144 17.08 -8.40 -4.41
C ASP A 144 16.00 -9.26 -3.78
N ASN A 145 16.34 -10.38 -3.14
CA ASN A 145 15.35 -11.23 -2.47
C ASN A 145 14.71 -10.51 -1.28
N GLU A 146 15.48 -9.72 -0.54
CA GLU A 146 14.96 -8.92 0.56
C GLU A 146 14.04 -7.81 0.02
N LEU A 147 14.44 -7.11 -1.04
CA LEU A 147 13.61 -6.09 -1.69
C LEU A 147 12.31 -6.68 -2.25
N HIS A 148 12.35 -7.82 -2.92
CA HIS A 148 11.14 -8.48 -3.41
C HIS A 148 10.20 -8.87 -2.27
N ALA A 149 10.73 -9.41 -1.17
CA ALA A 149 9.93 -9.75 0.00
C ALA A 149 9.25 -8.51 0.61
N GLU A 150 9.98 -7.39 0.72
CA GLU A 150 9.44 -6.12 1.23
C GLU A 150 8.36 -5.54 0.31
N MET A 151 8.53 -5.61 -1.01
CA MET A 151 7.51 -5.12 -1.95
C MET A 151 6.22 -5.92 -1.83
N MET A 152 6.31 -7.25 -1.78
CA MET A 152 5.12 -8.10 -1.75
C MET A 152 4.44 -8.09 -0.38
N ALA A 153 5.18 -8.33 0.70
CA ALA A 153 4.61 -8.56 2.03
C ALA A 153 4.32 -7.27 2.80
N ASP A 154 5.28 -6.37 2.87
CA ASP A 154 5.22 -5.27 3.83
C ASP A 154 4.77 -3.95 3.19
N THR A 155 5.18 -3.66 1.95
CA THR A 155 4.90 -2.36 1.33
C THR A 155 3.51 -2.31 0.71
N PHE A 156 3.23 -3.14 -0.31
CA PHE A 156 1.95 -3.06 -1.02
C PHE A 156 0.82 -3.75 -0.27
N VAL A 157 1.03 -4.90 0.32
CA VAL A 157 0.01 -5.57 1.15
C VAL A 157 -0.28 -4.74 2.41
N GLY A 158 0.76 -4.36 3.15
CA GLY A 158 0.62 -3.55 4.37
C GLY A 158 0.05 -2.16 4.09
N GLY A 159 0.42 -1.53 2.98
CA GLY A 159 -0.01 -0.17 2.63
C GLY A 159 -1.39 -0.09 1.98
N SER A 160 -1.89 -1.15 1.33
CA SER A 160 -3.16 -1.11 0.63
C SER A 160 -4.27 -1.93 1.30
N GLU A 161 -4.04 -3.22 1.62
CA GLU A 161 -5.10 -4.13 2.08
C GLU A 161 -5.71 -3.74 3.42
N THR A 162 -4.89 -3.40 4.39
CA THR A 162 -5.34 -2.99 5.72
C THR A 162 -6.17 -1.71 5.67
N THR A 163 -5.74 -0.73 4.89
CA THR A 163 -6.45 0.54 4.69
C THR A 163 -7.74 0.33 3.90
N THR A 164 -7.74 -0.50 2.84
CA THR A 164 -8.93 -0.90 2.11
C THR A 164 -10.00 -1.49 3.03
N ASN A 165 -9.60 -2.40 3.91
CA ASN A 165 -10.51 -3.03 4.86
C ASN A 165 -11.04 -2.02 5.90
N ALA A 166 -10.18 -1.14 6.41
CA ALA A 166 -10.57 -0.09 7.36
C ALA A 166 -11.58 0.88 6.73
N LEU A 167 -11.34 1.37 5.52
CA LEU A 167 -12.25 2.25 4.78
C LEU A 167 -13.60 1.58 4.50
N SER A 168 -13.57 0.31 4.10
CA SER A 168 -14.78 -0.46 3.80
C SER A 168 -15.62 -0.73 5.05
N ALA A 169 -14.97 -1.11 6.15
CA ALA A 169 -15.64 -1.33 7.43
C ALA A 169 -16.15 -0.01 8.03
N GLY A 170 -15.36 1.06 7.94
CA GLY A 170 -15.70 2.39 8.46
C GLY A 170 -16.95 2.94 7.81
N ILE A 171 -17.03 2.98 6.49
CA ILE A 171 -18.23 3.47 5.80
C ILE A 171 -19.47 2.63 6.10
N LYS A 172 -19.33 1.30 6.17
CA LYS A 172 -20.42 0.41 6.56
C LYS A 172 -20.97 0.76 7.94
N LEU A 173 -20.08 0.92 8.93
CA LEU A 173 -20.47 1.30 10.28
C LEU A 173 -21.15 2.67 10.35
N LEU A 174 -20.67 3.64 9.56
CA LEU A 174 -21.27 4.98 9.49
C LEU A 174 -22.67 4.96 8.86
N ILE A 175 -22.89 4.12 7.83
CA ILE A 175 -24.21 3.93 7.23
C ILE A 175 -25.19 3.29 8.24
N GLU A 176 -24.73 2.31 9.01
CA GLU A 176 -25.54 1.61 10.03
C GLU A 176 -25.82 2.50 11.26
N LYS A 177 -24.91 3.42 11.58
CA LYS A 177 -25.00 4.35 12.75
C LYS A 177 -25.23 5.79 12.29
N LYS A 178 -26.45 6.06 11.91
CA LYS A 178 -26.82 7.36 11.34
C LYS A 178 -26.58 8.56 12.30
N ASP A 179 -26.73 8.36 13.58
CA ASP A 179 -26.45 9.36 14.61
C ASP A 179 -24.97 9.77 14.61
N VAL A 180 -24.05 8.80 14.49
CA VAL A 180 -22.60 9.07 14.37
C VAL A 180 -22.29 9.78 13.05
N TRP A 181 -22.92 9.33 11.95
CA TRP A 181 -22.78 9.98 10.65
C TRP A 181 -23.21 11.45 10.68
N ASP A 182 -24.36 11.74 11.29
CA ASP A 182 -24.87 13.11 11.42
C ASP A 182 -23.97 13.98 12.30
N MET A 183 -23.43 13.44 13.41
CA MET A 183 -22.44 14.14 14.25
C MET A 183 -21.16 14.48 13.48
N LEU A 184 -20.65 13.54 12.67
CA LEU A 184 -19.46 13.77 11.83
C LEU A 184 -19.69 14.86 10.79
N LYS A 185 -20.86 14.92 10.17
CA LYS A 185 -21.19 15.97 9.20
C LYS A 185 -21.31 17.35 9.86
N ASP A 186 -21.83 17.40 11.09
CA ASP A 186 -22.03 18.67 11.80
C ASP A 186 -20.71 19.29 12.27
N ASP A 187 -19.74 18.49 12.73
CA ASP A 187 -18.43 18.96 13.20
C ASP A 187 -17.34 17.90 12.96
N PRO A 188 -16.83 17.78 11.70
CA PRO A 188 -15.81 16.80 11.33
C PRO A 188 -14.54 16.93 12.17
N ASP A 189 -14.05 18.15 12.42
CA ASP A 189 -12.80 18.40 13.13
C ASP A 189 -12.83 17.89 14.57
N LYS A 190 -14.00 17.94 15.18
CA LYS A 190 -14.20 17.46 16.54
C LYS A 190 -14.31 15.93 16.64
N TYR A 191 -15.00 15.32 15.70
CA TYR A 191 -15.39 13.90 15.82
C TYR A 191 -14.51 12.95 15.03
N LEU A 192 -13.78 13.42 14.00
CA LEU A 192 -12.92 12.57 13.18
C LEU A 192 -11.81 11.86 13.99
N SER A 193 -11.30 12.54 15.02
CA SER A 193 -10.25 11.97 15.90
C SER A 193 -10.77 10.88 16.86
N LEU A 194 -12.09 10.63 16.89
CA LEU A 194 -12.72 9.63 17.75
C LEU A 194 -13.07 8.33 17.00
N ILE A 195 -12.82 8.28 15.69
CA ILE A 195 -13.05 7.15 14.81
C ILE A 195 -11.73 6.45 14.51
#